data_6b06a314db5fe8aacf822f22a0219317
#
_entry.id   6b06a314db5fe8aacf822f22a0219317
#
_cell.length_a   1.000
_cell.length_b   1.000
_cell.length_c   1.000
_cell.angle_alpha   90.00
_cell.angle_beta   90.00
_cell.angle_gamma   90.00
#
_symmetry.space_group_name_H-M   'P 1'
#
loop_
_entity.id
_entity.type
_entity.pdbx_description
1 polymer ?
#
loop_
_entity_poly.entity_id
_entity_poly.type
_entity_poly.pdbx_seq_one_letter_code
_entity_poly.pdbx_strand_id
1 'polypeptide(L)'
;MLPDFKTEIANTPEQIVGLVDCIVCHHAPAIAESLTMYIDLEGVNLCREGSVSIVTLLIDTGTTTRRVYLIDVHTLGERAFNSAGAKGKTLKDILQDGTIRKVFFDVRNDSDALFAHFGVALQGIEDVQLMESATRKTTTSRRLLNGLARCVEENVLMSSGRSELASWKLAKDKGARLFQKEHGGSYEVFNQRPIPKDIISYCVGDVQYLPELRRRFWTQQTSGWRDLVYEESKNRVAMSQRSNYQPHGPDRTKAPWSKEQNNALDQWYLVSLHDDLDVLIQSPSDEDNDLDDDGWYDDGPTSCRDIIDTCDWHYYYSD
;
A
#
# COMPACT_ATOMS: atom_id res chain seq x y z
N MET A 1 -7.56 -14.95 -10.76
CA MET A 1 -8.82 -14.76 -9.98
C MET A 1 -8.38 -14.09 -8.68
N LEU A 2 -8.87 -12.88 -8.40
CA LEU A 2 -8.59 -12.24 -7.10
C LEU A 2 -9.19 -13.11 -5.98
N PRO A 3 -8.55 -13.16 -4.81
CA PRO A 3 -9.13 -13.82 -3.66
C PRO A 3 -10.47 -13.17 -3.29
N ASP A 4 -11.43 -13.97 -2.87
CA ASP A 4 -12.71 -13.50 -2.36
C ASP A 4 -12.47 -12.76 -1.03
N PHE A 5 -12.91 -11.50 -0.95
CA PHE A 5 -12.74 -10.66 0.24
C PHE A 5 -14.02 -10.69 1.06
N LYS A 6 -13.94 -11.22 2.27
CA LYS A 6 -15.01 -11.05 3.23
C LYS A 6 -14.81 -9.75 4.00
N THR A 7 -15.71 -8.77 3.80
CA THR A 7 -15.67 -7.48 4.48
C THR A 7 -16.56 -7.50 5.71
N GLU A 8 -16.03 -7.08 6.85
CA GLU A 8 -16.72 -6.98 8.14
C GLU A 8 -16.56 -5.58 8.72
N ILE A 9 -17.63 -5.01 9.29
CA ILE A 9 -17.57 -3.71 10.00
C ILE A 9 -17.51 -4.00 11.49
N ALA A 10 -16.44 -3.52 12.14
CA ALA A 10 -16.27 -3.63 13.59
C ALA A 10 -16.65 -2.30 14.24
N ASN A 11 -17.86 -2.22 14.77
CA ASN A 11 -18.44 -1.02 15.40
C ASN A 11 -18.88 -1.24 16.86
N THR A 12 -18.55 -2.39 17.45
CA THR A 12 -18.75 -2.67 18.88
C THR A 12 -17.45 -3.12 19.54
N PRO A 13 -17.27 -2.92 20.86
CA PRO A 13 -16.10 -3.40 21.59
C PRO A 13 -15.92 -4.91 21.50
N GLU A 14 -17.01 -5.68 21.48
CA GLU A 14 -16.97 -7.15 21.38
C GLU A 14 -16.39 -7.61 20.04
N GLN A 15 -16.69 -6.90 18.95
CA GLN A 15 -16.13 -7.17 17.64
C GLN A 15 -14.63 -6.82 17.59
N ILE A 16 -14.18 -5.76 18.29
CA ILE A 16 -12.76 -5.43 18.44
C ILE A 16 -12.05 -6.53 19.23
N VAL A 17 -12.64 -7.01 20.34
CA VAL A 17 -12.10 -8.13 21.12
C VAL A 17 -11.91 -9.37 20.23
N GLY A 18 -12.94 -9.75 19.46
CA GLY A 18 -12.86 -10.88 18.52
C GLY A 18 -11.77 -10.71 17.45
N LEU A 19 -11.61 -9.49 16.93
CA LEU A 19 -10.55 -9.15 15.98
C LEU A 19 -9.15 -9.27 16.59
N VAL A 20 -8.95 -8.72 17.79
CA VAL A 20 -7.71 -8.81 18.55
C VAL A 20 -7.34 -10.27 18.82
N ASP A 21 -8.29 -11.08 19.28
CA ASP A 21 -8.08 -12.50 19.57
C ASP A 21 -7.71 -13.27 18.30
N CYS A 22 -8.36 -12.97 17.17
CA CYS A 22 -8.02 -13.52 15.87
C CYS A 22 -6.57 -13.22 15.49
N ILE A 23 -6.13 -11.96 15.57
CA ILE A 23 -4.76 -11.55 15.25
C ILE A 23 -3.75 -12.25 16.16
N VAL A 24 -3.97 -12.23 17.47
CA VAL A 24 -3.08 -12.84 18.47
C VAL A 24 -2.98 -14.35 18.30
N CYS A 25 -4.07 -15.01 17.88
CA CYS A 25 -4.08 -16.44 17.60
C CYS A 25 -3.22 -16.80 16.38
N HIS A 26 -3.28 -16.01 15.30
CA HIS A 26 -2.51 -16.25 14.08
C HIS A 26 -1.04 -15.80 14.17
N HIS A 27 -0.70 -14.96 15.12
CA HIS A 27 0.69 -14.53 15.38
C HIS A 27 1.49 -15.51 16.24
N ALA A 28 0.96 -16.69 16.58
CA ALA A 28 1.68 -17.65 17.40
C ALA A 28 2.97 -18.15 16.71
N PRO A 29 4.12 -18.29 17.44
CA PRO A 29 5.45 -18.58 16.87
C PRO A 29 5.57 -19.91 16.11
N ALA A 30 4.58 -20.78 16.21
CA ALA A 30 4.58 -22.12 15.59
C ALA A 30 4.13 -22.12 14.11
N ILE A 31 3.65 -21.01 13.56
CA ILE A 31 3.15 -20.93 12.18
C ILE A 31 4.21 -20.20 11.34
N ALA A 32 4.83 -20.91 10.40
CA ALA A 32 5.97 -20.46 9.60
C ALA A 32 5.66 -19.25 8.66
N GLU A 33 4.41 -18.97 8.39
CA GLU A 33 3.97 -17.77 7.65
C GLU A 33 3.48 -16.72 8.65
N SER A 34 4.32 -15.73 8.91
CA SER A 34 3.98 -14.65 9.82
C SER A 34 2.81 -13.84 9.28
N LEU A 35 1.76 -13.69 10.12
CA LEU A 35 0.65 -12.78 9.91
C LEU A 35 1.13 -11.44 9.36
N THR A 36 0.52 -10.97 8.28
CA THR A 36 0.76 -9.63 7.73
C THR A 36 -0.54 -8.84 7.75
N MET A 37 -0.49 -7.64 8.30
CA MET A 37 -1.60 -6.70 8.35
C MET A 37 -1.37 -5.60 7.31
N TYR A 38 -2.35 -5.36 6.44
CA TYR A 38 -2.32 -4.25 5.48
C TYR A 38 -3.35 -3.23 5.93
N ILE A 39 -2.93 -1.99 6.11
CA ILE A 39 -3.68 -0.99 6.86
C ILE A 39 -3.74 0.31 6.06
N ASP A 40 -4.91 0.94 6.10
CA ASP A 40 -5.18 2.27 5.59
C ASP A 40 -6.18 2.99 6.50
N LEU A 41 -6.12 4.29 6.60
CA LEU A 41 -6.98 5.10 7.45
C LEU A 41 -7.75 6.15 6.66
N GLU A 42 -8.96 6.45 7.14
CA GLU A 42 -9.78 7.54 6.60
C GLU A 42 -10.32 8.42 7.72
N GLY A 43 -10.49 9.70 7.41
CA GLY A 43 -11.01 10.67 8.38
C GLY A 43 -11.21 12.06 7.80
N VAL A 44 -11.66 12.98 8.64
CA VAL A 44 -11.77 14.39 8.29
C VAL A 44 -10.41 15.03 8.50
N ASN A 45 -9.79 15.51 7.43
CA ASN A 45 -8.43 16.08 7.47
C ASN A 45 -7.46 15.13 8.22
N LEU A 46 -7.27 13.92 7.68
CA LEU A 46 -6.55 12.82 8.35
C LEU A 46 -5.11 13.20 8.72
N CYS A 47 -4.95 13.73 9.92
CA CYS A 47 -3.70 14.13 10.55
C CYS A 47 -3.94 14.47 12.02
N ARG A 48 -2.92 14.96 12.73
CA ARG A 48 -3.01 15.43 14.13
C ARG A 48 -4.05 16.54 14.40
N GLU A 49 -4.37 17.32 13.38
CA GLU A 49 -5.31 18.45 13.46
C GLU A 49 -6.75 18.07 13.08
N GLY A 50 -6.92 16.89 12.49
CA GLY A 50 -8.21 16.38 12.05
C GLY A 50 -8.75 15.26 12.92
N SER A 51 -9.20 14.17 12.29
CA SER A 51 -9.73 13.01 13.01
C SER A 51 -9.49 11.71 12.25
N VAL A 52 -9.56 10.58 12.96
CA VAL A 52 -9.62 9.23 12.38
C VAL A 52 -11.06 8.75 12.48
N SER A 53 -11.66 8.38 11.36
CA SER A 53 -13.05 7.90 11.28
C SER A 53 -13.15 6.41 11.07
N ILE A 54 -12.29 5.86 10.22
CA ILE A 54 -12.25 4.43 9.84
C ILE A 54 -10.79 3.97 9.80
N VAL A 55 -10.52 2.80 10.35
CA VAL A 55 -9.29 2.05 10.08
C VAL A 55 -9.66 0.83 9.26
N THR A 56 -9.12 0.72 8.06
CA THR A 56 -9.29 -0.43 7.19
C THR A 56 -8.12 -1.39 7.38
N LEU A 57 -8.43 -2.62 7.76
CA LEU A 57 -7.45 -3.64 8.07
C LEU A 57 -7.70 -4.89 7.23
N LEU A 58 -6.80 -5.22 6.32
CA LEU A 58 -6.77 -6.51 5.64
C LEU A 58 -5.78 -7.42 6.36
N ILE A 59 -6.25 -8.62 6.74
CA ILE A 59 -5.44 -9.64 7.39
C ILE A 59 -5.11 -10.72 6.35
N ASP A 60 -3.83 -10.94 6.10
CA ASP A 60 -3.32 -12.04 5.29
C ASP A 60 -2.65 -13.07 6.19
N THR A 61 -3.26 -14.25 6.25
CA THR A 61 -2.79 -15.41 7.02
C THR A 61 -2.15 -16.47 6.14
N GLY A 62 -1.87 -16.16 4.85
CA GLY A 62 -1.38 -17.14 3.88
C GLY A 62 -2.46 -18.09 3.36
N THR A 63 -3.72 -17.95 3.79
CA THR A 63 -4.85 -18.76 3.33
C THR A 63 -5.50 -18.14 2.07
N THR A 64 -6.35 -18.91 1.37
CA THR A 64 -7.05 -18.45 0.18
C THR A 64 -8.11 -17.39 0.45
N THR A 65 -8.60 -17.27 1.69
CA THR A 65 -9.63 -16.30 2.06
C THR A 65 -9.01 -15.15 2.82
N ARG A 66 -9.08 -13.94 2.25
CA ARG A 66 -8.64 -12.71 2.90
C ARG A 66 -9.83 -12.03 3.57
N ARG A 67 -9.61 -11.50 4.78
CA ARG A 67 -10.63 -10.75 5.52
C ARG A 67 -10.24 -9.29 5.61
N VAL A 68 -11.21 -8.42 5.31
CA VAL A 68 -11.06 -6.97 5.46
C VAL A 68 -11.99 -6.51 6.57
N TYR A 69 -11.45 -5.84 7.55
CA TYR A 69 -12.20 -5.23 8.65
C TYR A 69 -12.19 -3.71 8.48
N LEU A 70 -13.38 -3.09 8.50
CA LEU A 70 -13.53 -1.65 8.69
C LEU A 70 -13.83 -1.40 10.15
N ILE A 71 -12.85 -0.90 10.88
CA ILE A 71 -12.98 -0.55 12.29
C ILE A 71 -13.57 0.86 12.36
N ASP A 72 -14.77 0.97 12.91
CA ASP A 72 -15.50 2.21 13.04
C ASP A 72 -14.99 3.03 14.24
N VAL A 73 -13.87 3.74 14.00
CA VAL A 73 -13.25 4.58 15.02
C VAL A 73 -14.15 5.75 15.41
N HIS A 74 -14.93 6.30 14.46
CA HIS A 74 -15.86 7.38 14.74
C HIS A 74 -16.88 7.00 15.83
N THR A 75 -17.42 5.78 15.78
CA THR A 75 -18.38 5.28 16.78
C THR A 75 -17.70 4.79 18.05
N LEU A 76 -16.55 4.13 17.94
CA LEU A 76 -15.87 3.49 19.07
C LEU A 76 -14.98 4.44 19.87
N GLY A 77 -14.39 5.45 19.21
CA GLY A 77 -13.36 6.29 19.80
C GLY A 77 -12.16 5.46 20.30
N GLU A 78 -11.69 5.77 21.49
CA GLU A 78 -10.56 5.04 22.11
C GLU A 78 -10.81 3.55 22.32
N ARG A 79 -12.09 3.11 22.40
CA ARG A 79 -12.42 1.68 22.55
C ARG A 79 -11.98 0.84 21.35
N ALA A 80 -11.83 1.46 20.17
CA ALA A 80 -11.28 0.79 19.01
C ALA A 80 -9.86 0.26 19.27
N PHE A 81 -9.08 0.96 20.09
CA PHE A 81 -7.68 0.65 20.36
C PHE A 81 -7.43 0.00 21.73
N ASN A 82 -8.32 0.25 22.71
CA ASN A 82 -8.10 -0.13 24.10
C ASN A 82 -8.95 -1.33 24.56
N SER A 83 -9.84 -1.88 23.71
CA SER A 83 -10.58 -3.11 24.04
C SER A 83 -9.64 -4.31 24.05
N ALA A 84 -9.49 -4.94 25.23
CA ALA A 84 -8.56 -6.05 25.44
C ALA A 84 -9.19 -7.39 25.09
N GLY A 85 -8.48 -8.20 24.29
CA GLY A 85 -8.82 -9.58 24.02
C GLY A 85 -8.55 -10.54 25.20
N ALA A 86 -8.83 -11.83 25.02
CA ALA A 86 -8.73 -12.85 26.04
C ALA A 86 -7.31 -12.99 26.65
N LYS A 87 -6.26 -12.66 25.88
CA LYS A 87 -4.86 -12.65 26.35
C LYS A 87 -4.42 -11.30 26.93
N GLY A 88 -5.34 -10.36 27.17
CA GLY A 88 -5.08 -9.04 27.71
C GLY A 88 -4.41 -8.07 26.70
N LYS A 89 -4.22 -8.48 25.45
CA LYS A 89 -3.70 -7.61 24.37
C LYS A 89 -4.81 -6.76 23.79
N THR A 90 -4.46 -5.54 23.36
CA THR A 90 -5.35 -4.61 22.69
C THR A 90 -4.91 -4.39 21.24
N LEU A 91 -5.73 -3.77 20.41
CA LEU A 91 -5.31 -3.38 19.07
C LEU A 91 -4.13 -2.39 19.13
N LYS A 92 -4.10 -1.50 20.13
CA LYS A 92 -2.96 -0.60 20.36
C LYS A 92 -1.68 -1.39 20.60
N ASP A 93 -1.70 -2.42 21.45
CA ASP A 93 -0.52 -3.27 21.69
C ASP A 93 -0.03 -3.94 20.41
N ILE A 94 -0.95 -4.44 19.58
CA ILE A 94 -0.64 -5.06 18.29
C ILE A 94 0.01 -4.06 17.32
N LEU A 95 -0.54 -2.86 17.22
CA LEU A 95 0.01 -1.81 16.34
C LEU A 95 1.40 -1.35 16.80
N GLN A 96 1.70 -1.42 18.10
CA GLN A 96 2.99 -1.06 18.70
C GLN A 96 3.97 -2.25 18.82
N ASP A 97 3.58 -3.47 18.44
CA ASP A 97 4.44 -4.63 18.47
C ASP A 97 5.32 -4.72 17.22
N GLY A 98 6.63 -4.51 17.35
CA GLY A 98 7.58 -4.54 16.24
C GLY A 98 7.72 -5.93 15.57
N THR A 99 7.26 -7.00 16.21
CA THR A 99 7.32 -8.37 15.67
C THR A 99 6.15 -8.70 14.74
N ILE A 100 5.05 -7.95 14.83
CA ILE A 100 3.90 -8.05 13.94
C ILE A 100 4.10 -7.08 12.77
N ARG A 101 4.10 -7.60 11.54
CA ARG A 101 4.27 -6.80 10.34
C ARG A 101 3.01 -6.01 10.00
N LYS A 102 3.15 -4.69 9.82
CA LYS A 102 2.11 -3.80 9.32
C LYS A 102 2.58 -3.12 8.07
N VAL A 103 1.78 -3.20 7.02
CA VAL A 103 2.08 -2.69 5.68
C VAL A 103 1.13 -1.54 5.37
N PHE A 104 1.69 -0.40 5.00
CA PHE A 104 0.98 0.82 4.61
C PHE A 104 1.41 1.27 3.21
N PHE A 105 0.62 2.17 2.64
CA PHE A 105 1.04 2.97 1.51
C PHE A 105 1.12 4.44 1.96
N ASP A 106 2.35 4.96 2.14
CA ASP A 106 2.61 6.30 2.71
C ASP A 106 2.10 6.47 4.15
N VAL A 107 2.74 5.84 5.09
CA VAL A 107 2.33 5.78 6.51
C VAL A 107 2.31 7.12 7.26
N ARG A 108 2.77 8.22 6.66
CA ARG A 108 3.10 9.46 7.38
C ARG A 108 1.92 10.09 8.11
N ASN A 109 0.80 10.35 7.43
CA ASN A 109 -0.38 10.95 8.05
C ASN A 109 -1.13 9.97 8.95
N ASP A 110 -1.17 8.68 8.58
CA ASP A 110 -1.76 7.64 9.43
C ASP A 110 -1.04 7.54 10.78
N SER A 111 0.30 7.53 10.73
CA SER A 111 1.13 7.51 11.93
C SER A 111 0.97 8.79 12.76
N ASP A 112 0.92 9.95 12.12
CA ASP A 112 0.67 11.24 12.77
C ASP A 112 -0.69 11.25 13.50
N ALA A 113 -1.76 10.88 12.80
CA ALA A 113 -3.12 10.85 13.36
C ALA A 113 -3.27 9.84 14.50
N LEU A 114 -2.78 8.60 14.30
CA LEU A 114 -2.83 7.56 15.33
C LEU A 114 -2.06 7.94 16.59
N PHE A 115 -0.89 8.55 16.43
CA PHE A 115 -0.09 8.99 17.57
C PHE A 115 -0.72 10.15 18.31
N ALA A 116 -1.18 11.17 17.57
CA ALA A 116 -1.76 12.39 18.19
C ALA A 116 -3.08 12.13 18.88
N HIS A 117 -3.98 11.33 18.28
CA HIS A 117 -5.34 11.15 18.83
C HIS A 117 -5.45 9.98 19.82
N PHE A 118 -4.63 8.93 19.65
CA PHE A 118 -4.76 7.69 20.44
C PHE A 118 -3.46 7.26 21.13
N GLY A 119 -2.38 8.01 20.96
CA GLY A 119 -1.07 7.67 21.51
C GLY A 119 -0.54 6.32 20.99
N VAL A 120 -0.90 5.94 19.77
CA VAL A 120 -0.41 4.71 19.12
C VAL A 120 0.90 5.00 18.40
N ALA A 121 2.01 4.54 18.96
CA ALA A 121 3.34 4.62 18.34
C ALA A 121 3.59 3.40 17.46
N LEU A 122 3.33 3.52 16.16
CA LEU A 122 3.45 2.41 15.21
C LEU A 122 4.86 1.81 15.19
N GLN A 123 4.95 0.46 15.15
CA GLN A 123 6.18 -0.30 14.99
C GLN A 123 6.01 -1.45 14.01
N GLY A 124 7.11 -2.02 13.49
CA GLY A 124 7.07 -3.12 12.53
C GLY A 124 6.47 -2.71 11.18
N ILE A 125 6.75 -1.49 10.71
CA ILE A 125 6.15 -0.87 9.52
C ILE A 125 6.97 -1.19 8.28
N GLU A 126 6.27 -1.56 7.23
CA GLU A 126 6.74 -1.61 5.85
C GLU A 126 5.90 -0.66 4.99
N ASP A 127 6.54 0.27 4.29
CA ASP A 127 5.85 1.26 3.44
C ASP A 127 6.01 0.92 1.96
N VAL A 128 4.89 0.53 1.32
CA VAL A 128 4.86 0.08 -0.08
C VAL A 128 5.23 1.20 -1.06
N GLN A 129 4.93 2.46 -0.73
CA GLN A 129 5.32 3.60 -1.57
C GLN A 129 6.84 3.74 -1.62
N LEU A 130 7.54 3.50 -0.51
CA LEU A 130 8.99 3.47 -0.47
C LEU A 130 9.56 2.27 -1.23
N MET A 131 8.93 1.10 -1.10
CA MET A 131 9.32 -0.09 -1.88
C MET A 131 9.25 0.20 -3.37
N GLU A 132 8.14 0.75 -3.86
CA GLU A 132 7.97 1.11 -5.27
C GLU A 132 9.02 2.11 -5.72
N SER A 133 9.20 3.21 -4.97
CA SER A 133 10.19 4.25 -5.30
C SER A 133 11.60 3.69 -5.39
N ALA A 134 11.99 2.81 -4.47
CA ALA A 134 13.32 2.21 -4.43
C ALA A 134 13.58 1.22 -5.57
N THR A 135 12.54 0.61 -6.18
CA THR A 135 12.72 -0.29 -7.33
C THR A 135 12.98 0.42 -8.66
N ARG A 136 12.80 1.74 -8.71
CA ARG A 136 13.01 2.49 -9.96
C ARG A 136 14.49 2.56 -10.33
N LYS A 137 14.77 2.52 -11.62
CA LYS A 137 16.12 2.30 -12.19
C LYS A 137 17.12 3.43 -11.95
N THR A 138 16.67 4.67 -11.84
CA THR A 138 17.57 5.83 -11.81
C THR A 138 17.19 6.82 -10.71
N THR A 139 18.20 7.55 -10.21
CA THR A 139 18.00 8.65 -9.26
C THR A 139 16.94 9.66 -9.76
N THR A 140 16.94 9.99 -11.06
CA THR A 140 15.96 10.92 -11.63
C THR A 140 14.53 10.37 -11.56
N SER A 141 14.33 9.09 -11.85
CA SER A 141 13.01 8.45 -11.77
C SER A 141 12.51 8.31 -10.33
N ARG A 142 13.42 8.23 -9.35
CA ARG A 142 13.10 8.16 -7.92
C ARG A 142 12.80 9.51 -7.26
N ARG A 143 13.03 10.64 -7.95
CA ARG A 143 12.92 11.99 -7.35
C ARG A 143 11.55 12.28 -6.75
N LEU A 144 10.48 11.82 -7.38
CA LEU A 144 9.10 12.01 -6.93
C LEU A 144 8.45 10.67 -6.60
N LEU A 145 7.60 10.65 -5.57
CA LEU A 145 6.82 9.49 -5.17
C LEU A 145 5.59 9.31 -6.08
N ASN A 146 5.18 8.07 -6.30
CA ASN A 146 3.91 7.77 -6.98
C ASN A 146 2.78 7.60 -5.95
N GLY A 147 1.55 7.94 -6.33
CA GLY A 147 0.35 7.62 -5.57
C GLY A 147 -0.07 6.16 -5.74
N LEU A 148 -0.91 5.66 -4.82
CA LEU A 148 -1.39 4.27 -4.79
C LEU A 148 -2.06 3.87 -6.11
N ALA A 149 -2.95 4.71 -6.64
CA ALA A 149 -3.67 4.41 -7.88
C ALA A 149 -2.73 4.09 -9.04
N ARG A 150 -1.71 4.92 -9.24
CA ARG A 150 -0.71 4.70 -10.27
C ARG A 150 0.08 3.41 -10.04
N CYS A 151 0.48 3.15 -8.79
CA CYS A 151 1.21 1.92 -8.45
C CYS A 151 0.39 0.66 -8.75
N VAL A 152 -0.91 0.67 -8.42
CA VAL A 152 -1.83 -0.44 -8.70
C VAL A 152 -2.00 -0.62 -10.21
N GLU A 153 -2.26 0.45 -10.94
CA GLU A 153 -2.43 0.41 -12.39
C GLU A 153 -1.22 -0.16 -13.12
N GLU A 154 -0.04 0.38 -12.84
CA GLU A 154 1.19 0.00 -13.53
C GLU A 154 1.71 -1.39 -13.14
N ASN A 155 1.44 -1.84 -11.90
CA ASN A 155 2.11 -3.03 -11.36
C ASN A 155 1.21 -4.24 -11.13
N VAL A 156 -0.09 -4.07 -10.96
CA VAL A 156 -1.01 -5.17 -10.67
C VAL A 156 -1.98 -5.41 -11.82
N LEU A 157 -2.67 -4.36 -12.22
CA LEU A 157 -3.82 -4.49 -13.11
C LEU A 157 -3.47 -4.55 -14.60
N MET A 158 -2.24 -4.19 -14.98
CA MET A 158 -1.73 -4.42 -16.34
C MET A 158 -1.71 -5.90 -16.71
N SER A 159 -1.53 -6.78 -15.73
CA SER A 159 -1.50 -8.24 -15.91
C SER A 159 -2.85 -8.93 -15.67
N SER A 160 -3.78 -8.30 -14.96
CA SER A 160 -5.04 -8.93 -14.52
C SER A 160 -6.23 -8.75 -15.47
N GLY A 161 -6.10 -7.93 -16.50
CA GLY A 161 -7.13 -7.70 -17.52
C GLY A 161 -7.87 -6.37 -17.37
N ARG A 162 -8.30 -5.83 -18.53
CA ARG A 162 -8.92 -4.49 -18.64
C ARG A 162 -10.22 -4.34 -17.85
N SER A 163 -11.00 -5.41 -17.72
CA SER A 163 -12.29 -5.39 -17.01
C SER A 163 -12.13 -5.17 -15.52
N GLU A 164 -11.14 -5.79 -14.91
CA GLU A 164 -10.85 -5.68 -13.48
C GLU A 164 -10.34 -4.28 -13.12
N LEU A 165 -9.43 -3.75 -13.93
CA LEU A 165 -8.95 -2.37 -13.81
C LEU A 165 -10.11 -1.37 -13.89
N ALA A 166 -10.99 -1.51 -14.88
CA ALA A 166 -12.12 -0.61 -15.05
C ALA A 166 -13.09 -0.66 -13.85
N SER A 167 -13.36 -1.85 -13.32
CA SER A 167 -14.23 -2.02 -12.15
C SER A 167 -13.63 -1.38 -10.89
N TRP A 168 -12.33 -1.58 -10.65
CA TRP A 168 -11.65 -0.97 -9.52
C TRP A 168 -11.60 0.56 -9.62
N LYS A 169 -11.24 1.10 -10.79
CA LYS A 169 -11.25 2.56 -11.05
C LYS A 169 -12.63 3.16 -10.80
N LEU A 170 -13.68 2.51 -11.30
CA LEU A 170 -15.05 2.97 -11.11
C LEU A 170 -15.44 2.99 -9.63
N ALA A 171 -15.07 1.98 -8.85
CA ALA A 171 -15.34 1.93 -7.42
C ALA A 171 -14.58 3.04 -6.67
N LYS A 172 -13.30 3.25 -7.00
CA LYS A 172 -12.49 4.33 -6.43
C LYS A 172 -13.05 5.71 -6.77
N ASP A 173 -13.42 5.96 -8.03
CA ASP A 173 -14.00 7.24 -8.47
C ASP A 173 -15.33 7.53 -7.77
N LYS A 174 -16.21 6.55 -7.64
CA LYS A 174 -17.49 6.72 -6.92
C LYS A 174 -17.28 7.12 -5.46
N GLY A 175 -16.38 6.44 -4.75
CA GLY A 175 -16.05 6.78 -3.37
C GLY A 175 -15.41 8.17 -3.25
N ALA A 176 -14.43 8.46 -4.11
CA ALA A 176 -13.70 9.73 -4.12
C ALA A 176 -14.62 10.94 -4.32
N ARG A 177 -15.61 10.84 -5.21
CA ARG A 177 -16.59 11.92 -5.44
C ARG A 177 -17.38 12.30 -4.20
N LEU A 178 -17.55 11.39 -3.25
CA LEU A 178 -18.31 11.67 -2.02
C LEU A 178 -17.55 12.59 -1.07
N PHE A 179 -16.24 12.66 -1.12
CA PHE A 179 -15.45 13.55 -0.26
C PHE A 179 -14.72 14.67 -1.00
N GLN A 180 -14.52 14.55 -2.32
CA GLN A 180 -13.85 15.58 -3.12
C GLN A 180 -14.73 16.82 -3.26
N LYS A 181 -14.20 17.99 -2.85
CA LYS A 181 -14.90 19.28 -2.89
C LYS A 181 -15.29 19.69 -4.30
N GLU A 182 -14.50 19.37 -5.30
CA GLU A 182 -14.71 19.65 -6.73
C GLU A 182 -15.99 18.98 -7.24
N HIS A 183 -16.40 17.88 -6.62
CA HIS A 183 -17.64 17.15 -6.93
C HIS A 183 -18.77 17.46 -5.95
N GLY A 184 -18.62 18.49 -5.09
CA GLY A 184 -19.60 18.84 -4.05
C GLY A 184 -19.56 17.91 -2.84
N GLY A 185 -18.54 17.06 -2.73
CA GLY A 185 -18.32 16.15 -1.61
C GLY A 185 -17.76 16.84 -0.37
N SER A 186 -17.72 16.08 0.72
CA SER A 186 -17.12 16.51 1.97
C SER A 186 -16.51 15.33 2.71
N TYR A 187 -15.35 15.51 3.33
CA TYR A 187 -14.70 14.51 4.19
C TYR A 187 -15.61 14.07 5.37
N GLU A 188 -16.65 14.82 5.71
CA GLU A 188 -17.66 14.40 6.69
C GLU A 188 -18.40 13.12 6.30
N VAL A 189 -18.32 12.69 5.05
CA VAL A 189 -18.87 11.40 4.60
C VAL A 189 -18.23 10.22 5.35
N PHE A 190 -16.97 10.33 5.77
CA PHE A 190 -16.31 9.30 6.57
C PHE A 190 -16.91 9.15 7.99
N ASN A 191 -17.62 10.17 8.45
CA ASN A 191 -18.35 10.17 9.73
C ASN A 191 -19.80 9.70 9.61
N GLN A 192 -20.33 9.52 8.39
CA GLN A 192 -21.71 9.06 8.21
C GLN A 192 -21.90 7.61 8.68
N ARG A 193 -23.04 7.36 9.40
CA ARG A 193 -23.41 6.02 9.84
C ARG A 193 -24.88 5.74 9.53
N PRO A 194 -25.18 4.54 8.96
CA PRO A 194 -24.22 3.49 8.57
C PRO A 194 -23.25 3.99 7.49
N ILE A 195 -22.03 3.41 7.44
CA ILE A 195 -21.01 3.80 6.45
C ILE A 195 -21.58 3.58 5.04
N PRO A 196 -21.52 4.59 4.14
CA PRO A 196 -22.01 4.46 2.79
C PRO A 196 -21.30 3.32 2.02
N LYS A 197 -22.04 2.59 1.19
CA LYS A 197 -21.48 1.43 0.46
C LYS A 197 -20.30 1.81 -0.45
N ASP A 198 -20.35 2.98 -1.08
CA ASP A 198 -19.28 3.43 -1.96
C ASP A 198 -18.03 3.81 -1.16
N ILE A 199 -18.18 4.29 0.09
CA ILE A 199 -17.06 4.49 1.03
C ILE A 199 -16.48 3.14 1.47
N ILE A 200 -17.30 2.15 1.80
CA ILE A 200 -16.80 0.79 2.11
C ILE A 200 -15.98 0.25 0.95
N SER A 201 -16.49 0.36 -0.29
CA SER A 201 -15.78 -0.11 -1.49
C SER A 201 -14.48 0.68 -1.73
N TYR A 202 -14.49 1.98 -1.46
CA TYR A 202 -13.32 2.84 -1.53
C TYR A 202 -12.23 2.39 -0.56
N CYS A 203 -12.56 2.24 0.73
CA CYS A 203 -11.63 1.81 1.78
C CYS A 203 -11.05 0.40 1.50
N VAL A 204 -11.89 -0.56 1.07
CA VAL A 204 -11.42 -1.89 0.65
C VAL A 204 -10.45 -1.77 -0.53
N GLY A 205 -10.74 -0.87 -1.48
CA GLY A 205 -9.89 -0.59 -2.65
C GLY A 205 -8.47 -0.14 -2.30
N ASP A 206 -8.26 0.51 -1.15
CA ASP A 206 -6.95 1.01 -0.75
C ASP A 206 -6.05 -0.09 -0.15
N VAL A 207 -6.62 -1.12 0.44
CA VAL A 207 -5.82 -2.21 1.04
C VAL A 207 -5.75 -3.48 0.19
N GLN A 208 -6.72 -3.72 -0.71
CA GLN A 208 -6.87 -5.01 -1.40
C GLN A 208 -5.68 -5.41 -2.28
N TYR A 209 -4.97 -4.44 -2.86
CA TYR A 209 -3.82 -4.67 -3.73
C TYR A 209 -2.46 -4.51 -3.03
N LEU A 210 -2.42 -4.04 -1.78
CA LEU A 210 -1.17 -3.91 -1.03
C LEU A 210 -0.41 -5.24 -0.89
N PRO A 211 -1.07 -6.42 -0.68
CA PRO A 211 -0.37 -7.70 -0.66
C PRO A 211 0.38 -7.99 -1.96
N GLU A 212 -0.25 -7.74 -3.11
CA GLU A 212 0.34 -8.00 -4.42
C GLU A 212 1.48 -7.01 -4.74
N LEU A 213 1.27 -5.71 -4.46
CA LEU A 213 2.30 -4.68 -4.62
C LEU A 213 3.52 -4.99 -3.75
N ARG A 214 3.29 -5.34 -2.46
CA ARG A 214 4.35 -5.75 -1.55
C ARG A 214 5.10 -6.95 -2.11
N ARG A 215 4.39 -8.02 -2.50
CA ARG A 215 5.02 -9.22 -3.07
C ARG A 215 5.86 -8.86 -4.28
N ARG A 216 5.34 -8.06 -5.21
CA ARG A 216 6.04 -7.66 -6.43
C ARG A 216 7.33 -6.90 -6.15
N PHE A 217 7.28 -5.90 -5.26
CA PHE A 217 8.45 -5.07 -4.98
C PHE A 217 9.46 -5.72 -4.02
N TRP A 218 8.98 -6.66 -3.17
CA TRP A 218 9.80 -7.22 -2.10
C TRP A 218 10.58 -8.46 -2.50
N THR A 219 10.01 -9.34 -3.34
CA THR A 219 10.59 -10.66 -3.61
C THR A 219 11.84 -10.63 -4.48
N GLN A 220 11.99 -9.63 -5.33
CA GLN A 220 13.07 -9.52 -6.31
C GLN A 220 14.28 -8.71 -5.81
N GLN A 221 14.30 -8.32 -4.53
CA GLN A 221 15.29 -7.35 -4.05
C GLN A 221 16.30 -7.95 -3.08
N THR A 222 17.49 -7.36 -3.08
CA THR A 222 18.61 -7.75 -2.18
C THR A 222 18.28 -7.42 -0.71
N SER A 223 19.00 -8.05 0.23
CA SER A 223 18.85 -7.75 1.66
C SER A 223 19.13 -6.26 1.96
N GLY A 224 20.19 -5.69 1.40
CA GLY A 224 20.53 -4.29 1.63
C GLY A 224 19.46 -3.31 1.15
N TRP A 225 18.79 -3.61 0.02
CA TRP A 225 17.65 -2.83 -0.45
C TRP A 225 16.48 -2.89 0.56
N ARG A 226 16.17 -4.08 1.10
CA ARG A 226 15.10 -4.26 2.08
C ARG A 226 15.40 -3.52 3.39
N ASP A 227 16.64 -3.59 3.85
CA ASP A 227 17.08 -2.87 5.06
C ASP A 227 16.93 -1.36 4.88
N LEU A 228 17.32 -0.82 3.71
CA LEU A 228 17.17 0.60 3.41
C LEU A 228 15.69 1.03 3.46
N VAL A 229 14.80 0.31 2.80
CA VAL A 229 13.36 0.60 2.80
C VAL A 229 12.77 0.49 4.21
N TYR A 230 13.19 -0.52 4.98
CA TYR A 230 12.73 -0.72 6.35
C TYR A 230 13.16 0.43 7.26
N GLU A 231 14.41 0.83 7.21
CA GLU A 231 14.92 1.96 8.02
C GLU A 231 14.23 3.28 7.62
N GLU A 232 13.98 3.51 6.34
CA GLU A 232 13.27 4.71 5.90
C GLU A 232 11.77 4.68 6.28
N SER A 233 11.14 3.51 6.31
CA SER A 233 9.78 3.35 6.85
C SER A 233 9.72 3.74 8.34
N LYS A 234 10.71 3.32 9.14
CA LYS A 234 10.85 3.73 10.55
C LYS A 234 11.07 5.24 10.68
N ASN A 235 11.91 5.82 9.81
CA ASN A 235 12.15 7.26 9.79
C ASN A 235 10.87 8.05 9.50
N ARG A 236 10.04 7.60 8.54
CA ARG A 236 8.73 8.21 8.27
C ARG A 236 7.85 8.25 9.51
N VAL A 237 7.74 7.12 10.24
CA VAL A 237 6.99 7.05 11.50
C VAL A 237 7.58 8.00 12.53
N ALA A 238 8.89 7.95 12.76
CA ALA A 238 9.55 8.81 13.75
C ALA A 238 9.41 10.31 13.43
N MET A 239 9.47 10.67 12.16
CA MET A 239 9.32 12.07 11.71
C MET A 239 7.88 12.55 11.83
N SER A 240 6.89 11.73 11.47
CA SER A 240 5.48 12.11 11.56
C SER A 240 5.03 12.36 13.00
N GLN A 241 5.64 11.69 13.97
CA GLN A 241 5.33 11.88 15.40
C GLN A 241 5.96 13.12 16.04
N ARG A 242 6.86 13.82 15.33
CA ARG A 242 7.50 15.05 15.86
C ARG A 242 6.50 16.20 15.92
N SER A 243 6.66 17.08 16.90
CA SER A 243 5.79 18.26 17.08
C SER A 243 5.81 19.25 15.91
N ASN A 244 6.90 19.26 15.13
CA ASN A 244 7.07 20.13 13.95
C ASN A 244 6.72 19.45 12.63
N TYR A 245 6.13 18.27 12.65
CA TYR A 245 5.68 17.59 11.43
C TYR A 245 4.61 18.43 10.72
N GLN A 246 4.71 18.50 9.39
CA GLN A 246 3.81 19.24 8.52
C GLN A 246 3.03 18.26 7.65
N PRO A 247 1.79 17.88 7.99
CA PRO A 247 0.98 16.90 7.26
C PRO A 247 0.75 17.28 5.80
N HIS A 248 0.67 18.58 5.51
CA HIS A 248 0.41 19.14 4.18
C HIS A 248 1.61 19.88 3.58
N GLY A 249 2.83 19.55 4.06
CA GLY A 249 4.06 20.19 3.61
C GLY A 249 4.36 19.96 2.11
N PRO A 250 5.03 20.90 1.44
CA PRO A 250 5.30 20.85 -0.01
C PRO A 250 6.27 19.71 -0.40
N ASP A 251 6.96 19.14 0.56
CA ASP A 251 7.96 18.08 0.32
C ASP A 251 7.37 16.66 0.34
N ARG A 252 6.06 16.52 0.56
CA ARG A 252 5.40 15.20 0.62
C ARG A 252 5.54 14.39 -0.67
N THR A 253 5.62 15.05 -1.81
CA THR A 253 5.79 14.38 -3.10
C THR A 253 7.22 13.95 -3.40
N LYS A 254 8.20 14.43 -2.63
CA LYS A 254 9.60 14.12 -2.82
C LYS A 254 9.97 12.80 -2.16
N ALA A 255 10.77 12.00 -2.86
CA ALA A 255 11.34 10.80 -2.26
C ALA A 255 12.40 11.17 -1.21
N PRO A 256 12.55 10.37 -0.14
CA PRO A 256 13.43 10.71 0.97
C PRO A 256 14.91 10.36 0.73
N TRP A 257 15.23 9.71 -0.41
CA TRP A 257 16.54 9.12 -0.66
C TRP A 257 17.67 10.15 -0.69
N SER A 258 18.65 10.01 0.20
CA SER A 258 19.89 10.79 0.13
C SER A 258 20.70 10.46 -1.13
N LYS A 259 21.75 11.23 -1.39
CA LYS A 259 22.65 10.96 -2.52
C LYS A 259 23.32 9.59 -2.39
N GLU A 260 23.77 9.26 -1.18
CA GLU A 260 24.41 7.97 -0.86
C GLU A 260 23.46 6.80 -1.03
N GLN A 261 22.21 6.95 -0.55
CA GLN A 261 21.15 5.96 -0.72
C GLN A 261 20.79 5.78 -2.19
N ASN A 262 20.69 6.84 -2.97
CA ASN A 262 20.45 6.77 -4.40
C ASN A 262 21.58 6.04 -5.14
N ASN A 263 22.84 6.31 -4.77
CA ASN A 263 24.00 5.61 -5.34
C ASN A 263 23.94 4.11 -5.02
N ALA A 264 23.57 3.73 -3.80
CA ALA A 264 23.43 2.33 -3.42
C ALA A 264 22.29 1.66 -4.20
N LEU A 265 21.15 2.31 -4.37
CA LEU A 265 20.02 1.81 -5.15
C LEU A 265 20.39 1.63 -6.63
N ASP A 266 21.16 2.56 -7.23
CA ASP A 266 21.64 2.44 -8.60
C ASP A 266 22.61 1.25 -8.77
N GLN A 267 23.49 1.03 -7.81
CA GLN A 267 24.43 -0.12 -7.83
C GLN A 267 23.69 -1.45 -7.68
N TRP A 268 22.74 -1.57 -6.77
CA TRP A 268 21.97 -2.81 -6.58
C TRP A 268 21.15 -3.17 -7.82
N TYR A 269 20.60 -2.16 -8.50
CA TYR A 269 19.92 -2.39 -9.76
C TYR A 269 20.84 -2.96 -10.84
N LEU A 270 22.07 -2.45 -10.96
CA LEU A 270 23.05 -2.95 -11.92
C LEU A 270 23.50 -4.40 -11.62
N VAL A 271 23.67 -4.75 -10.34
CA VAL A 271 23.98 -6.12 -9.91
C VAL A 271 22.87 -7.09 -10.31
N SER A 272 21.61 -6.73 -10.04
CA SER A 272 20.46 -7.58 -10.37
C SER A 272 20.35 -7.83 -11.88
N LEU A 273 20.67 -6.85 -12.72
CA LEU A 273 20.73 -7.03 -14.18
C LEU A 273 21.84 -7.99 -14.62
N HIS A 274 22.96 -7.99 -13.91
CA HIS A 274 24.08 -8.89 -14.23
C HIS A 274 23.73 -10.34 -13.90
N ASP A 275 23.13 -10.57 -12.73
CA ASP A 275 22.66 -11.89 -12.31
C ASP A 275 21.61 -12.46 -13.27
N ASP A 276 20.68 -11.63 -13.77
CA ASP A 276 19.68 -12.04 -14.76
C ASP A 276 20.31 -12.41 -16.12
N LEU A 277 21.34 -11.69 -16.54
CA LEU A 277 22.08 -11.98 -17.78
C LEU A 277 22.89 -13.27 -17.66
N ASP A 278 23.52 -13.53 -16.53
CA ASP A 278 24.27 -14.75 -16.28
C ASP A 278 23.36 -16.00 -16.28
N VAL A 279 22.15 -15.89 -15.79
CA VAL A 279 21.12 -16.96 -15.84
C VAL A 279 20.70 -17.23 -17.29
N LEU A 280 20.55 -16.20 -18.12
CA LEU A 280 20.21 -16.38 -19.56
C LEU A 280 21.34 -16.99 -20.37
N ILE A 281 22.60 -16.73 -20.02
CA ILE A 281 23.78 -17.28 -20.71
C ILE A 281 24.04 -18.74 -20.30
N GLN A 282 23.61 -19.14 -19.10
CA GLN A 282 23.82 -20.52 -18.59
C GLN A 282 22.66 -21.48 -18.95
N SER A 283 21.63 -21.05 -19.66
CA SER A 283 20.64 -21.95 -20.22
C SER A 283 21.28 -22.74 -21.37
N PRO A 284 21.36 -24.08 -21.32
CA PRO A 284 21.88 -24.86 -22.43
C PRO A 284 20.97 -24.63 -23.65
N SER A 285 21.57 -24.21 -24.74
CA SER A 285 20.92 -24.30 -26.04
C SER A 285 20.86 -25.78 -26.42
N ASP A 286 19.74 -26.42 -26.13
CA ASP A 286 19.44 -27.72 -26.71
C ASP A 286 18.75 -27.52 -28.05
N GLU A 287 19.44 -28.12 -29.03
CA GLU A 287 18.95 -28.67 -30.28
C GLU A 287 18.69 -27.75 -31.46
N ASP A 288 19.60 -27.96 -32.40
CA ASP A 288 19.44 -27.83 -33.84
C ASP A 288 18.05 -28.23 -34.32
N ASN A 289 17.37 -27.31 -34.97
CA ASN A 289 16.37 -27.67 -35.97
C ASN A 289 16.50 -26.70 -37.15
N ASP A 290 17.17 -27.23 -38.17
CA ASP A 290 17.06 -26.76 -39.54
C ASP A 290 15.61 -26.77 -39.98
N LEU A 291 15.09 -25.65 -40.40
CA LEU A 291 13.98 -25.54 -41.35
C LEU A 291 14.00 -24.17 -42.04
N ASP A 292 14.42 -24.22 -43.27
CA ASP A 292 14.01 -23.48 -44.45
C ASP A 292 13.57 -22.02 -44.39
N ASP A 293 14.39 -21.24 -45.01
CA ASP A 293 14.24 -19.99 -45.73
C ASP A 293 12.97 -19.98 -46.61
N ASP A 294 12.01 -19.12 -46.32
CA ASP A 294 11.10 -18.52 -47.27
C ASP A 294 10.80 -17.07 -46.91
N GLY A 295 11.37 -16.19 -47.67
CA GLY A 295 11.18 -14.74 -47.56
C GLY A 295 9.79 -14.29 -47.89
N TRP A 296 9.32 -13.29 -47.13
CA TRP A 296 8.36 -12.29 -47.57
C TRP A 296 8.76 -10.91 -47.02
N TYR A 297 9.15 -10.07 -47.95
CA TYR A 297 9.18 -8.62 -47.76
C TYR A 297 7.76 -8.12 -47.61
N ASP A 298 7.48 -7.23 -46.70
CA ASP A 298 6.67 -6.03 -46.99
C ASP A 298 6.87 -4.89 -46.01
N ASP A 299 6.73 -3.75 -46.60
CA ASP A 299 7.09 -2.39 -46.24
C ASP A 299 6.30 -1.78 -45.08
N GLY A 300 6.98 -0.84 -44.41
CA GLY A 300 6.38 0.45 -44.10
C GLY A 300 6.27 0.81 -42.62
N PRO A 301 6.85 1.95 -42.22
CA PRO A 301 6.75 2.46 -40.86
C PRO A 301 5.46 3.25 -40.68
N THR A 302 4.61 2.86 -39.74
CA THR A 302 3.62 3.77 -39.21
C THR A 302 4.04 4.23 -37.83
N SER A 303 4.50 5.47 -37.81
CA SER A 303 4.75 6.31 -36.66
C SER A 303 3.48 6.47 -35.83
N CYS A 304 3.47 5.92 -34.63
CA CYS A 304 2.51 6.33 -33.58
C CYS A 304 3.10 7.48 -32.76
N ARG A 305 3.26 8.62 -33.43
CA ARG A 305 3.22 9.95 -32.82
C ARG A 305 1.85 10.49 -33.19
N ASP A 306 0.96 10.62 -32.22
CA ASP A 306 -0.21 11.50 -32.13
C ASP A 306 -1.32 10.82 -31.33
N ILE A 307 -1.15 10.70 -30.06
CA ILE A 307 -2.21 10.78 -29.03
C ILE A 307 -1.52 11.18 -27.73
N ILE A 308 -1.01 12.41 -27.71
CA ILE A 308 -0.73 13.14 -26.47
C ILE A 308 -1.54 14.41 -26.63
N ASP A 309 -2.69 14.44 -26.02
CA ASP A 309 -3.27 15.61 -25.35
C ASP A 309 -4.65 15.23 -24.84
N THR A 310 -4.88 15.65 -23.61
CA THR A 310 -6.11 15.59 -22.82
C THR A 310 -6.21 14.44 -21.82
N CYS A 311 -5.37 14.48 -20.81
CA CYS A 311 -5.75 14.06 -19.46
C CYS A 311 -4.81 14.72 -18.45
N ASP A 312 -5.05 16.01 -18.16
CA ASP A 312 -4.57 16.66 -16.94
C ASP A 312 -5.24 15.98 -15.73
N TRP A 313 -4.60 14.93 -15.24
CA TRP A 313 -4.95 14.36 -13.96
C TRP A 313 -4.11 15.04 -12.88
N HIS A 314 -4.67 16.07 -12.28
CA HIS A 314 -4.17 16.60 -11.03
C HIS A 314 -4.12 15.46 -10.00
N TYR A 315 -2.92 15.16 -9.55
CA TYR A 315 -2.64 14.23 -8.48
C TYR A 315 -3.34 14.71 -7.21
N TYR A 316 -4.41 14.02 -6.84
CA TYR A 316 -4.99 14.20 -5.53
C TYR A 316 -4.24 13.30 -4.55
N TYR A 317 -3.40 13.94 -3.76
CA TYR A 317 -3.11 13.42 -2.44
C TYR A 317 -4.39 13.60 -1.63
N SER A 318 -4.91 12.53 -1.05
CA SER A 318 -5.87 12.65 0.04
C SER A 318 -5.15 13.41 1.15
N ASP A 319 -5.56 14.66 1.34
CA ASP A 319 -5.17 15.46 2.50
C ASP A 319 -5.76 14.88 3.77
#